data_14ebacb7a842c7a5dcb08ac349f9c2c0
#
_entry.id   14ebacb7a842c7a5dcb08ac349f9c2c0
#
_cell.length_a   1.000
_cell.length_b   1.000
_cell.length_c   1.000
_cell.angle_alpha   90.00
_cell.angle_beta   90.00
_cell.angle_gamma   90.00
#
_symmetry.space_group_name_H-M   'P 1'
#
loop_
_entity.id
_entity.type
_entity.pdbx_description
1 polymer ?
#
loop_
_entity_poly.entity_id
_entity_poly.type
_entity_poly.pdbx_seq_one_letter_code
_entity_poly.pdbx_strand_id
1 'polypeptide(L)'
;MLDIHHGDNLDVLARLGDASFDLIYIDPPFNTGRAQTRTSWKATRVAKGGRVAFNGARYTQVRTGSSSFSDVFDDYLGFLGPRLVEARRLLTPTGSLFVHLDFREVHYAKVMLDQLFGRSSFINEIIWAYDYGGRTNKRWSPKHDNILWYARDPRHFTFNVGATDRVPYLAPGLAGAEKAARGKVPTDTWWHTIVSPTGKEKTGYPTQKPLGILERIVRVHSNPGDRLLDFFAGSGSFGDAADRNGRDCVLVDSSRTAIAVMKRRFKGRPVQLHTTESRSTRSRREK
;
A
#
# COMPACT_ATOMS: atom_id res chain seq x y z
N MET A 1 -3.27 6.11 -17.27
CA MET A 1 -3.87 7.38 -16.69
C MET A 1 -4.06 7.23 -15.20
N LEU A 2 -3.94 8.32 -14.42
CA LEU A 2 -4.16 8.30 -12.97
C LEU A 2 -5.42 9.10 -12.62
N ASP A 3 -6.38 8.46 -11.92
CA ASP A 3 -7.60 9.08 -11.44
C ASP A 3 -7.56 9.16 -9.91
N ILE A 4 -7.52 10.37 -9.34
CA ILE A 4 -7.49 10.58 -7.90
C ILE A 4 -8.86 11.03 -7.42
N HIS A 5 -9.45 10.31 -6.49
CA HIS A 5 -10.72 10.65 -5.85
C HIS A 5 -10.49 11.08 -4.40
N HIS A 6 -10.93 12.29 -4.08
CA HIS A 6 -11.00 12.78 -2.71
C HIS A 6 -12.41 12.57 -2.13
N GLY A 7 -12.56 11.64 -1.21
CA GLY A 7 -13.83 11.31 -0.57
C GLY A 7 -13.77 10.03 0.24
N ASP A 8 -14.90 9.68 0.87
CA ASP A 8 -15.04 8.35 1.49
C ASP A 8 -14.99 7.27 0.41
N ASN A 9 -14.26 6.22 0.67
CA ASN A 9 -14.05 5.19 -0.33
C ASN A 9 -15.33 4.42 -0.67
N LEU A 10 -16.22 4.13 0.29
CA LEU A 10 -17.51 3.47 -0.02
C LEU A 10 -18.36 4.32 -0.96
N ASP A 11 -18.38 5.65 -0.78
CA ASP A 11 -19.13 6.55 -1.65
C ASP A 11 -18.56 6.57 -3.08
N VAL A 12 -17.24 6.41 -3.23
CA VAL A 12 -16.57 6.33 -4.53
C VAL A 12 -16.78 4.95 -5.15
N LEU A 13 -16.51 3.87 -4.40
CA LEU A 13 -16.60 2.50 -4.90
C LEU A 13 -18.00 2.18 -5.43
N ALA A 14 -19.06 2.64 -4.76
CA ALA A 14 -20.45 2.45 -5.19
C ALA A 14 -20.80 3.05 -6.58
N ARG A 15 -19.95 3.94 -7.11
CA ARG A 15 -20.11 4.59 -8.43
C ARG A 15 -19.29 3.94 -9.53
N LEU A 16 -18.36 3.06 -9.16
CA LEU A 16 -17.52 2.36 -10.11
C LEU A 16 -18.25 1.13 -10.66
N GLY A 17 -18.04 0.86 -11.94
CA GLY A 17 -18.68 -0.27 -12.64
C GLY A 17 -18.19 -1.62 -12.13
N ASP A 18 -19.07 -2.62 -12.16
CA ASP A 18 -18.73 -4.00 -11.83
C ASP A 18 -17.64 -4.54 -12.76
N ALA A 19 -16.83 -5.46 -12.25
CA ALA A 19 -15.82 -6.18 -13.02
C ALA A 19 -14.93 -5.25 -13.89
N SER A 20 -14.48 -4.13 -13.31
CA SER A 20 -13.76 -3.07 -14.03
C SER A 20 -12.30 -2.90 -13.62
N PHE A 21 -11.78 -3.73 -12.70
CA PHE A 21 -10.41 -3.66 -12.24
C PHE A 21 -9.73 -5.03 -12.26
N ASP A 22 -8.53 -5.07 -12.83
CA ASP A 22 -7.73 -6.30 -12.97
C ASP A 22 -6.89 -6.59 -11.73
N LEU A 23 -6.55 -5.54 -10.97
CA LEU A 23 -5.78 -5.65 -9.74
C LEU A 23 -6.24 -4.60 -8.74
N ILE A 24 -6.55 -5.05 -7.54
CA ILE A 24 -6.84 -4.18 -6.39
C ILE A 24 -5.78 -4.44 -5.33
N TYR A 25 -5.11 -3.38 -4.88
CA TYR A 25 -4.23 -3.41 -3.72
C TYR A 25 -4.74 -2.43 -2.68
N ILE A 26 -4.79 -2.83 -1.43
CA ILE A 26 -5.17 -1.96 -0.33
C ILE A 26 -4.25 -2.10 0.87
N ASP A 27 -3.98 -0.96 1.51
CA ASP A 27 -3.23 -0.80 2.75
C ASP A 27 -4.09 -0.03 3.76
N PRO A 28 -5.15 -0.67 4.32
CA PRO A 28 -6.07 0.00 5.23
C PRO A 28 -5.37 0.34 6.56
N PRO A 29 -5.94 1.21 7.41
CA PRO A 29 -5.46 1.42 8.78
C PRO A 29 -5.30 0.10 9.52
N PHE A 30 -4.24 -0.06 10.35
CA PHE A 30 -3.90 -1.35 10.99
C PHE A 30 -4.52 -1.54 12.36
N ASN A 31 -5.44 -0.67 12.78
CA ASN A 31 -6.08 -0.70 14.10
C ASN A 31 -5.05 -0.73 15.23
N THR A 32 -4.06 0.16 15.17
CA THR A 32 -2.93 0.16 16.13
C THR A 32 -3.33 0.64 17.52
N GLY A 33 -4.59 1.06 17.72
CA GLY A 33 -5.10 1.63 18.96
C GLY A 33 -4.55 3.02 19.26
N ARG A 34 -3.96 3.70 18.29
CA ARG A 34 -3.35 5.03 18.43
C ARG A 34 -3.61 5.89 17.20
N ALA A 35 -3.80 7.19 17.41
CA ALA A 35 -3.76 8.12 16.29
C ALA A 35 -2.35 8.13 15.68
N GLN A 36 -2.25 7.86 14.39
CA GLN A 36 -1.00 7.97 13.64
C GLN A 36 -0.69 9.44 13.42
N THR A 37 0.30 9.95 14.16
CA THR A 37 0.68 11.37 14.11
C THR A 37 2.07 11.52 13.50
N ARG A 38 2.17 12.41 12.54
CA ARG A 38 3.44 12.85 12.00
C ARG A 38 3.69 14.29 12.38
N THR A 39 4.81 14.53 13.04
CA THR A 39 5.34 15.88 13.26
C THR A 39 6.39 16.20 12.21
N SER A 40 6.17 17.26 11.46
CA SER A 40 7.16 17.75 10.49
C SER A 40 8.12 18.70 11.20
N TRP A 41 9.42 18.47 10.99
CA TRP A 41 10.49 19.29 11.56
C TRP A 41 11.32 19.88 10.43
N LYS A 42 11.67 21.14 10.54
CA LYS A 42 12.64 21.79 9.67
C LYS A 42 13.95 21.96 10.43
N ALA A 43 15.03 21.40 9.91
CA ALA A 43 16.35 21.65 10.44
C ALA A 43 16.84 23.01 9.92
N THR A 44 17.12 23.93 10.83
CA THR A 44 17.65 25.27 10.49
C THR A 44 19.06 25.36 11.06
N ARG A 45 20.01 25.77 10.23
CA ARG A 45 21.38 26.00 10.66
C ARG A 45 21.44 27.18 11.64
N VAL A 46 22.15 27.00 12.75
CA VAL A 46 22.29 28.02 13.80
C VAL A 46 23.76 28.24 14.13
N ALA A 47 24.11 29.46 14.54
CA ALA A 47 25.49 29.80 14.90
C ALA A 47 25.88 29.29 16.29
N LYS A 48 24.91 29.27 17.24
CA LYS A 48 25.12 28.80 18.61
C LYS A 48 23.97 27.89 19.03
N GLY A 49 24.23 26.91 19.91
CA GLY A 49 23.22 25.94 20.35
C GLY A 49 22.93 24.85 19.31
N GLY A 50 21.87 24.05 19.53
CA GLY A 50 21.47 22.96 18.62
C GLY A 50 22.39 21.74 18.59
N ARG A 51 22.04 20.74 17.78
CA ARG A 51 22.84 19.53 17.58
C ARG A 51 23.91 19.74 16.54
N VAL A 52 25.10 19.22 16.79
CA VAL A 52 26.22 19.21 15.82
C VAL A 52 26.00 18.07 14.84
N ALA A 53 26.01 18.36 13.55
CA ALA A 53 25.98 17.34 12.49
C ALA A 53 27.39 16.83 12.18
N PHE A 54 27.49 15.76 11.41
CA PHE A 54 28.73 15.10 11.06
C PHE A 54 29.75 16.02 10.35
N ASN A 55 29.27 17.07 9.69
CA ASN A 55 30.07 18.11 9.04
C ASN A 55 30.42 19.30 9.96
N GLY A 56 30.25 19.17 11.27
CA GLY A 56 30.53 20.21 12.25
C GLY A 56 29.53 21.37 12.31
N ALA A 57 28.56 21.45 11.40
CA ALA A 57 27.55 22.48 11.42
C ALA A 57 26.49 22.22 12.52
N ARG A 58 26.00 23.30 13.12
CA ARG A 58 24.96 23.22 14.16
C ARG A 58 23.59 23.46 13.58
N TYR A 59 22.60 22.64 14.00
CA TYR A 59 21.22 22.71 13.57
C TYR A 59 20.26 22.68 14.75
N THR A 60 19.23 23.49 14.68
CA THR A 60 18.05 23.37 15.53
C THR A 60 16.89 22.83 14.73
N GLN A 61 15.99 22.12 15.40
CA GLN A 61 14.76 21.56 14.79
C GLN A 61 13.59 22.42 15.20
N VAL A 62 12.90 23.00 14.23
CA VAL A 62 11.67 23.76 14.44
C VAL A 62 10.50 22.91 13.93
N ARG A 63 9.47 22.74 14.78
CA ARG A 63 8.25 22.04 14.38
C ARG A 63 7.50 22.90 13.38
N THR A 64 7.27 22.37 12.18
CA THR A 64 6.62 23.09 11.08
C THR A 64 5.17 22.64 10.83
N GLY A 65 4.74 21.55 11.48
CA GLY A 65 3.38 21.07 11.37
C GLY A 65 3.21 19.68 11.98
N SER A 66 1.96 19.27 12.15
CA SER A 66 1.60 17.88 12.44
C SER A 66 0.36 17.50 11.63
N SER A 67 0.33 16.27 11.14
CA SER A 67 -0.86 15.64 10.58
C SER A 67 -1.12 14.34 11.33
N SER A 68 -2.38 14.02 11.59
CA SER A 68 -2.75 12.78 12.23
C SER A 68 -4.00 12.21 11.58
N PHE A 69 -4.13 10.89 11.59
CA PHE A 69 -5.37 10.18 11.30
C PHE A 69 -5.65 9.18 12.41
N SER A 70 -6.93 8.92 12.67
CA SER A 70 -7.33 7.92 13.65
C SER A 70 -7.03 6.52 13.12
N ASP A 71 -6.42 5.70 13.95
CA ASP A 71 -6.15 4.29 13.69
C ASP A 71 -6.64 3.47 14.89
N VAL A 72 -7.87 3.82 15.32
CA VAL A 72 -8.58 3.19 16.43
C VAL A 72 -9.99 2.88 15.95
N PHE A 73 -10.36 1.62 16.01
CA PHE A 73 -11.66 1.13 15.59
C PHE A 73 -12.25 0.25 16.68
N ASP A 74 -13.47 0.52 17.09
CA ASP A 74 -14.24 -0.36 17.99
C ASP A 74 -14.71 -1.62 17.26
N ASP A 75 -15.03 -1.48 15.96
CA ASP A 75 -15.41 -2.59 15.06
C ASP A 75 -14.64 -2.47 13.74
N TYR A 76 -13.41 -2.97 13.73
CA TYR A 76 -12.54 -2.94 12.55
C TYR A 76 -13.08 -3.78 11.38
N LEU A 77 -13.67 -4.94 11.68
CA LEU A 77 -14.21 -5.81 10.63
C LEU A 77 -15.49 -5.23 10.03
N GLY A 78 -16.32 -4.57 10.83
CA GLY A 78 -17.46 -3.81 10.34
C GLY A 78 -17.05 -2.63 9.46
N PHE A 79 -15.92 -2.01 9.73
CA PHE A 79 -15.32 -0.99 8.86
C PHE A 79 -14.78 -1.58 7.55
N LEU A 80 -14.04 -2.68 7.62
CA LEU A 80 -13.34 -3.26 6.45
C LEU A 80 -14.30 -4.06 5.56
N GLY A 81 -15.25 -4.82 6.14
CA GLY A 81 -16.10 -5.76 5.44
C GLY A 81 -16.87 -5.19 4.24
N PRO A 82 -17.63 -4.09 4.38
CA PRO A 82 -18.34 -3.48 3.26
C PRO A 82 -17.42 -3.09 2.09
N ARG A 83 -16.20 -2.68 2.39
CA ARG A 83 -15.17 -2.30 1.42
C ARG A 83 -14.61 -3.51 0.66
N LEU A 84 -14.48 -4.64 1.35
CA LEU A 84 -14.07 -5.92 0.73
C LEU A 84 -15.18 -6.51 -0.15
N VAL A 85 -16.46 -6.31 0.20
CA VAL A 85 -17.61 -6.66 -0.66
C VAL A 85 -17.52 -5.88 -1.97
N GLU A 86 -17.30 -4.57 -1.90
CA GLU A 86 -17.11 -3.74 -3.09
C GLU A 86 -15.87 -4.15 -3.89
N ALA A 87 -14.74 -4.43 -3.24
CA ALA A 87 -13.55 -4.91 -3.92
C ALA A 87 -13.84 -6.17 -4.75
N ARG A 88 -14.59 -7.14 -4.17
CA ARG A 88 -14.98 -8.36 -4.88
C ARG A 88 -15.89 -8.06 -6.08
N ARG A 89 -16.83 -7.13 -5.97
CA ARG A 89 -17.73 -6.72 -7.06
C ARG A 89 -16.95 -6.10 -8.21
N LEU A 90 -15.98 -5.26 -7.88
CA LEU A 90 -15.21 -4.46 -8.84
C LEU A 90 -14.14 -5.27 -9.60
N LEU A 91 -13.69 -6.42 -9.08
CA LEU A 91 -12.69 -7.26 -9.74
C LEU A 91 -13.23 -7.89 -11.03
N THR A 92 -12.45 -7.82 -12.11
CA THR A 92 -12.65 -8.62 -13.32
C THR A 92 -12.59 -10.13 -13.00
N PRO A 93 -13.12 -11.01 -13.87
CA PRO A 93 -13.04 -12.46 -13.63
C PRO A 93 -11.63 -12.98 -13.39
N THR A 94 -10.60 -12.39 -14.01
CA THR A 94 -9.20 -12.76 -13.86
C THR A 94 -8.44 -11.92 -12.84
N GLY A 95 -9.16 -11.01 -12.17
CA GLY A 95 -8.58 -10.03 -11.26
C GLY A 95 -8.16 -10.60 -9.91
N SER A 96 -7.26 -9.89 -9.26
CA SER A 96 -6.70 -10.23 -7.94
C SER A 96 -6.83 -9.10 -6.94
N LEU A 97 -7.04 -9.47 -5.67
CA LEU A 97 -7.04 -8.57 -4.52
C LEU A 97 -5.84 -8.84 -3.63
N PHE A 98 -5.12 -7.77 -3.27
CA PHE A 98 -4.05 -7.79 -2.28
C PHE A 98 -4.44 -6.92 -1.08
N VAL A 99 -4.48 -7.51 0.10
CA VAL A 99 -4.81 -6.82 1.36
C VAL A 99 -3.59 -6.84 2.26
N HIS A 100 -3.01 -5.66 2.47
CA HIS A 100 -1.81 -5.48 3.27
C HIS A 100 -2.19 -5.13 4.71
N LEU A 101 -1.78 -5.94 5.66
CA LEU A 101 -2.08 -5.78 7.09
C LEU A 101 -0.88 -6.22 7.94
N ASP A 102 -0.86 -5.78 9.17
CA ASP A 102 0.05 -6.35 10.17
C ASP A 102 -0.61 -7.47 10.99
N PHE A 103 0.16 -8.04 11.91
CA PHE A 103 -0.24 -9.18 12.75
C PHE A 103 -1.51 -8.93 13.59
N ARG A 104 -1.97 -7.69 13.78
CA ARG A 104 -3.13 -7.37 14.63
C ARG A 104 -4.44 -7.83 13.99
N GLU A 105 -4.60 -7.53 12.72
CA GLU A 105 -5.89 -7.68 12.03
C GLU A 105 -5.86 -8.71 10.89
N VAL A 106 -4.66 -9.12 10.44
CA VAL A 106 -4.54 -10.00 9.25
C VAL A 106 -5.31 -11.31 9.39
N HIS A 107 -5.29 -11.94 10.57
CA HIS A 107 -5.93 -13.24 10.76
C HIS A 107 -7.46 -13.12 10.77
N TYR A 108 -8.01 -12.06 11.34
CA TYR A 108 -9.44 -11.78 11.33
C TYR A 108 -9.91 -11.41 9.92
N ALA A 109 -9.16 -10.56 9.23
CA ALA A 109 -9.41 -10.20 7.84
C ALA A 109 -9.34 -11.43 6.91
N LYS A 110 -8.40 -12.36 7.16
CA LYS A 110 -8.30 -13.63 6.43
C LYS A 110 -9.58 -14.45 6.53
N VAL A 111 -10.13 -14.61 7.74
CA VAL A 111 -11.39 -15.34 7.96
C VAL A 111 -12.56 -14.66 7.24
N MET A 112 -12.65 -13.34 7.31
CA MET A 112 -13.68 -12.57 6.59
C MET A 112 -13.54 -12.71 5.07
N LEU A 113 -12.33 -12.62 4.53
CA LEU A 113 -12.06 -12.81 3.10
C LEU A 113 -12.42 -14.23 2.63
N ASP A 114 -12.18 -15.25 3.43
CA ASP A 114 -12.60 -16.62 3.15
C ASP A 114 -14.13 -16.74 3.02
N GLN A 115 -14.89 -16.00 3.84
CA GLN A 115 -16.34 -15.96 3.76
C GLN A 115 -16.83 -15.21 2.51
N LEU A 116 -16.17 -14.12 2.15
CA LEU A 116 -16.55 -13.27 1.02
C LEU A 116 -16.15 -13.85 -0.34
N PHE A 117 -14.92 -14.36 -0.46
CA PHE A 117 -14.35 -14.85 -1.73
C PHE A 117 -14.47 -16.36 -1.88
N GLY A 118 -14.59 -17.09 -0.77
CA GLY A 118 -14.43 -18.54 -0.70
C GLY A 118 -12.97 -18.93 -0.39
N ARG A 119 -12.77 -20.00 0.38
CA ARG A 119 -11.43 -20.47 0.78
C ARG A 119 -10.54 -20.84 -0.40
N SER A 120 -11.14 -21.36 -1.47
CA SER A 120 -10.41 -21.73 -2.69
C SER A 120 -9.82 -20.53 -3.44
N SER A 121 -10.36 -19.35 -3.23
CA SER A 121 -9.88 -18.08 -3.82
C SER A 121 -8.64 -17.51 -3.14
N PHE A 122 -8.27 -18.03 -1.97
CA PHE A 122 -7.03 -17.68 -1.28
C PHE A 122 -5.86 -18.34 -2.00
N ILE A 123 -4.93 -17.54 -2.50
CA ILE A 123 -3.78 -18.02 -3.25
C ILE A 123 -2.53 -18.08 -2.37
N ASN A 124 -2.14 -16.95 -1.74
CA ASN A 124 -0.99 -16.89 -0.84
C ASN A 124 -1.20 -15.88 0.30
N GLU A 125 -0.52 -16.12 1.40
CA GLU A 125 -0.09 -15.12 2.35
C GLU A 125 1.37 -14.77 2.06
N ILE A 126 1.61 -13.52 1.66
CA ILE A 126 2.95 -13.02 1.38
C ILE A 126 3.47 -12.35 2.65
N ILE A 127 4.62 -12.79 3.13
CA ILE A 127 5.32 -12.19 4.27
C ILE A 127 6.33 -11.18 3.75
N TRP A 128 6.04 -9.89 3.92
CA TRP A 128 7.03 -8.86 3.67
C TRP A 128 7.87 -8.63 4.92
N ALA A 129 9.09 -9.16 4.92
CA ALA A 129 10.04 -9.06 6.01
C ALA A 129 11.00 -7.87 5.80
N TYR A 130 11.28 -7.15 6.90
CA TYR A 130 12.18 -6.00 6.94
C TYR A 130 12.93 -5.95 8.28
N ASP A 131 14.08 -5.26 8.35
CA ASP A 131 14.93 -5.21 9.55
C ASP A 131 15.11 -3.80 10.12
N TYR A 132 14.23 -2.85 9.80
CA TYR A 132 14.33 -1.49 10.32
C TYR A 132 13.52 -1.29 11.60
N GLY A 133 14.00 -0.37 12.46
CA GLY A 133 13.31 0.06 13.68
C GLY A 133 13.84 -0.60 14.96
N GLY A 134 13.29 -0.15 16.08
CA GLY A 134 13.70 -0.59 17.40
C GLY A 134 13.53 -2.09 17.64
N ARG A 135 14.34 -2.62 18.54
CA ARG A 135 14.21 -3.98 19.09
C ARG A 135 13.82 -3.92 20.54
N THR A 136 13.19 -4.96 21.03
CA THR A 136 12.82 -5.14 22.44
C THR A 136 13.52 -6.38 22.99
N ASN A 137 13.83 -6.35 24.27
CA ASN A 137 14.39 -7.50 25.01
C ASN A 137 13.33 -8.32 25.75
N LYS A 138 12.04 -7.99 25.59
CA LYS A 138 10.92 -8.66 26.26
C LYS A 138 10.21 -9.70 25.40
N ARG A 139 10.35 -9.61 24.07
CA ARG A 139 9.75 -10.53 23.08
C ARG A 139 10.47 -10.41 21.75
N TRP A 140 10.19 -11.30 20.82
CA TRP A 140 10.60 -11.13 19.43
C TRP A 140 9.95 -9.88 18.85
N SER A 141 10.76 -8.98 18.29
CA SER A 141 10.26 -7.75 17.65
C SER A 141 9.58 -8.10 16.33
N PRO A 142 8.32 -7.70 16.10
CA PRO A 142 7.68 -7.91 14.80
C PRO A 142 8.43 -7.12 13.73
N LYS A 143 8.83 -7.80 12.67
CA LYS A 143 9.62 -7.27 11.55
C LYS A 143 9.09 -7.75 10.23
N HIS A 144 7.77 -7.91 10.13
CA HIS A 144 7.08 -8.23 8.91
C HIS A 144 5.67 -7.67 8.93
N ASP A 145 5.14 -7.44 7.74
CA ASP A 145 3.73 -7.27 7.47
C ASP A 145 3.25 -8.43 6.59
N ASN A 146 1.95 -8.64 6.54
CA ASN A 146 1.30 -9.72 5.80
C ASN A 146 0.54 -9.11 4.62
N ILE A 147 0.62 -9.73 3.47
CA ILE A 147 -0.16 -9.35 2.30
C ILE A 147 -0.96 -10.57 1.86
N LEU A 148 -2.28 -10.54 2.08
CA LEU A 148 -3.18 -11.61 1.68
C LEU A 148 -3.52 -11.45 0.20
N TRP A 149 -3.29 -12.50 -0.60
CA TRP A 149 -3.64 -12.53 -2.01
C TRP A 149 -4.82 -13.45 -2.27
N TYR A 150 -5.88 -12.86 -2.80
CA TYR A 150 -7.09 -13.55 -3.26
C TYR A 150 -7.29 -13.33 -4.76
N ALA A 151 -7.65 -14.39 -5.49
CA ALA A 151 -8.09 -14.29 -6.87
C ALA A 151 -9.62 -14.28 -6.96
N ARG A 152 -10.18 -13.55 -7.94
CA ARG A 152 -11.63 -13.56 -8.21
C ARG A 152 -12.10 -14.94 -8.66
N ASP A 153 -11.37 -15.59 -9.59
CA ASP A 153 -11.49 -17.01 -9.93
C ASP A 153 -10.14 -17.68 -9.66
N PRO A 154 -10.05 -18.65 -8.72
CA PRO A 154 -8.80 -19.31 -8.37
C PRO A 154 -8.23 -20.21 -9.48
N ARG A 155 -8.98 -20.46 -10.54
CA ARG A 155 -8.52 -21.25 -11.70
C ARG A 155 -8.00 -20.36 -12.84
N HIS A 156 -8.40 -19.08 -12.86
CA HIS A 156 -8.09 -18.16 -13.94
C HIS A 156 -7.74 -16.78 -13.37
N PHE A 157 -6.49 -16.53 -13.09
CA PHE A 157 -5.98 -15.24 -12.62
C PHE A 157 -4.67 -14.88 -13.30
N THR A 158 -4.37 -13.59 -13.37
CA THR A 158 -3.13 -13.11 -13.97
C THR A 158 -1.94 -13.36 -13.06
N PHE A 159 -0.95 -14.14 -13.55
CA PHE A 159 0.35 -14.34 -12.90
C PHE A 159 1.46 -14.43 -13.95
N ASN A 160 2.17 -13.33 -14.15
CA ASN A 160 3.23 -13.19 -15.14
C ASN A 160 4.57 -13.69 -14.58
N VAL A 161 4.81 -14.99 -14.61
CA VAL A 161 6.05 -15.61 -14.09
C VAL A 161 7.32 -15.00 -14.69
N GLY A 162 7.28 -14.57 -15.96
CA GLY A 162 8.39 -13.91 -16.63
C GLY A 162 8.73 -12.53 -16.08
N ALA A 163 7.77 -11.86 -15.42
CA ALA A 163 7.94 -10.55 -14.79
C ALA A 163 8.38 -10.63 -13.31
N THR A 164 8.54 -11.84 -12.77
CA THR A 164 9.04 -12.02 -11.40
C THR A 164 10.52 -11.65 -11.32
N ASP A 165 10.93 -11.08 -10.18
CA ASP A 165 12.34 -10.91 -9.88
C ASP A 165 13.03 -12.28 -9.80
N ARG A 166 14.35 -12.30 -9.94
CA ARG A 166 15.16 -13.50 -9.73
C ARG A 166 15.97 -13.32 -8.46
N VAL A 167 15.92 -14.30 -7.58
CA VAL A 167 16.71 -14.33 -6.35
C VAL A 167 17.76 -15.44 -6.42
N PRO A 168 18.94 -15.24 -5.81
CA PRO A 168 19.99 -16.25 -5.82
C PRO A 168 19.55 -17.51 -5.04
N TYR A 169 20.10 -18.65 -5.40
CA TYR A 169 20.00 -19.84 -4.58
C TYR A 169 20.81 -19.68 -3.29
N LEU A 170 20.27 -20.09 -2.16
CA LEU A 170 21.01 -20.11 -0.89
C LEU A 170 22.18 -21.11 -0.90
N ALA A 171 22.04 -22.19 -1.67
CA ALA A 171 23.05 -23.21 -1.88
C ALA A 171 23.33 -23.36 -3.40
N PRO A 172 24.03 -22.42 -4.05
CA PRO A 172 24.20 -22.41 -5.50
C PRO A 172 24.92 -23.65 -6.04
N GLY A 173 25.82 -24.25 -5.26
CA GLY A 173 26.53 -25.48 -5.64
C GLY A 173 25.63 -26.70 -5.84
N LEU A 174 24.44 -26.72 -5.21
CA LEU A 174 23.46 -27.80 -5.39
C LEU A 174 22.57 -27.60 -6.62
N ALA A 175 22.50 -26.39 -7.17
CA ALA A 175 21.60 -26.05 -8.27
C ALA A 175 22.20 -26.30 -9.66
N GLY A 176 23.51 -26.47 -9.76
CA GLY A 176 24.26 -26.44 -11.01
C GLY A 176 24.53 -25.02 -11.53
N ALA A 177 25.62 -24.84 -12.28
CA ALA A 177 26.13 -23.51 -12.66
C ALA A 177 25.12 -22.65 -13.42
N GLU A 178 24.42 -23.20 -14.41
CA GLU A 178 23.42 -22.49 -15.21
C GLU A 178 22.24 -21.99 -14.38
N LYS A 179 21.65 -22.87 -13.56
CA LYS A 179 20.52 -22.50 -12.68
C LYS A 179 20.97 -21.50 -11.62
N ALA A 180 22.16 -21.68 -11.05
CA ALA A 180 22.71 -20.74 -10.07
C ALA A 180 22.91 -19.34 -10.65
N ALA A 181 23.41 -19.25 -11.89
CA ALA A 181 23.59 -17.97 -12.59
C ALA A 181 22.23 -17.29 -12.92
N ARG A 182 21.23 -18.07 -13.38
CA ARG A 182 19.90 -17.56 -13.69
C ARG A 182 19.11 -17.12 -12.47
N GLY A 183 19.36 -17.71 -11.31
CA GLY A 183 18.56 -17.55 -10.11
C GLY A 183 17.21 -18.28 -10.18
N LYS A 184 16.42 -18.17 -9.10
CA LYS A 184 15.09 -18.79 -8.95
C LYS A 184 13.99 -17.74 -8.78
N VAL A 185 12.75 -18.12 -9.05
CA VAL A 185 11.56 -17.33 -8.69
C VAL A 185 11.51 -17.16 -7.17
N PRO A 186 11.20 -15.97 -6.63
CA PRO A 186 11.03 -15.76 -5.20
C PRO A 186 9.91 -16.65 -4.64
N THR A 187 9.97 -16.90 -3.35
CA THR A 187 8.86 -17.47 -2.58
C THR A 187 7.90 -16.38 -2.11
N ASP A 188 6.94 -16.73 -1.30
CA ASP A 188 6.01 -15.83 -0.62
C ASP A 188 6.63 -15.06 0.56
N THR A 189 7.90 -15.28 0.87
CA THR A 189 8.64 -14.49 1.86
C THR A 189 9.54 -13.49 1.16
N TRP A 190 9.20 -12.21 1.26
CA TRP A 190 9.87 -11.11 0.57
C TRP A 190 10.71 -10.27 1.53
N TRP A 191 12.02 -10.35 1.40
CA TRP A 191 12.94 -9.47 2.08
C TRP A 191 13.06 -8.16 1.30
N HIS A 192 12.56 -7.07 1.87
CA HIS A 192 12.65 -5.75 1.26
C HIS A 192 12.65 -4.68 2.35
N THR A 193 13.55 -3.70 2.25
CA THR A 193 13.62 -2.61 3.23
C THR A 193 12.37 -1.73 3.18
N ILE A 194 12.06 -1.08 4.30
CA ILE A 194 11.06 0.00 4.33
C ILE A 194 11.58 1.21 3.54
N VAL A 195 10.70 2.19 3.30
CA VAL A 195 11.10 3.47 2.70
C VAL A 195 12.18 4.13 3.56
N SER A 196 13.37 4.32 2.97
CA SER A 196 14.49 4.92 3.68
C SER A 196 14.12 6.32 4.20
N PRO A 197 14.44 6.66 5.46
CA PRO A 197 14.21 7.99 6.01
C PRO A 197 14.82 9.13 5.18
N THR A 198 15.87 8.85 4.44
CA THR A 198 16.61 9.79 3.56
C THR A 198 16.49 9.46 2.07
N GLY A 199 15.69 8.44 1.72
CA GLY A 199 15.53 7.96 0.35
C GLY A 199 14.80 8.95 -0.56
N LYS A 200 15.14 8.96 -1.84
CA LYS A 200 14.53 9.85 -2.85
C LYS A 200 13.03 9.60 -3.05
N GLU A 201 12.55 8.37 -2.84
CA GLU A 201 11.13 8.03 -2.96
C GLU A 201 10.27 8.56 -1.80
N LYS A 202 10.89 9.01 -0.70
CA LYS A 202 10.19 9.45 0.49
C LYS A 202 9.39 10.73 0.24
N THR A 203 8.07 10.61 0.27
CA THR A 203 7.16 11.76 0.17
C THR A 203 6.97 12.49 1.50
N GLY A 204 7.29 11.79 2.56
CA GLY A 204 7.03 12.23 3.91
C GLY A 204 5.64 11.89 4.42
N TYR A 205 4.83 11.13 3.72
CA TYR A 205 3.58 10.56 4.24
C TYR A 205 3.90 9.47 5.28
N PRO A 206 3.20 9.44 6.43
CA PRO A 206 3.31 8.33 7.37
C PRO A 206 2.93 7.02 6.65
N THR A 207 3.47 5.89 7.08
CA THR A 207 3.09 4.57 6.55
C THR A 207 3.29 4.36 5.04
N GLN A 208 4.04 5.24 4.35
CA GLN A 208 4.35 5.05 2.92
C GLN A 208 4.99 3.69 2.68
N LYS A 209 4.40 2.90 1.78
CA LYS A 209 4.97 1.61 1.37
C LYS A 209 6.08 1.79 0.31
N PRO A 210 7.12 0.94 0.34
CA PRO A 210 8.22 1.01 -0.62
C PRO A 210 7.75 0.61 -2.01
N LEU A 211 8.25 1.35 -3.00
CA LEU A 211 7.86 1.18 -4.40
C LEU A 211 8.18 -0.23 -4.92
N GLY A 212 9.32 -0.80 -4.52
CA GLY A 212 9.76 -2.12 -5.00
C GLY A 212 8.81 -3.27 -4.67
N ILE A 213 8.12 -3.24 -3.52
CA ILE A 213 7.06 -4.21 -3.17
C ILE A 213 5.87 -4.06 -4.12
N LEU A 214 5.44 -2.81 -4.34
CA LEU A 214 4.25 -2.50 -5.15
C LEU A 214 4.49 -2.75 -6.64
N GLU A 215 5.68 -2.40 -7.16
CA GLU A 215 6.07 -2.71 -8.54
C GLU A 215 6.12 -4.22 -8.81
N ARG A 216 6.56 -5.02 -7.83
CA ARG A 216 6.52 -6.49 -7.93
C ARG A 216 5.08 -6.98 -8.08
N ILE A 217 4.16 -6.50 -7.23
CA ILE A 217 2.73 -6.85 -7.32
C ILE A 217 2.17 -6.44 -8.68
N VAL A 218 2.37 -5.20 -9.10
CA VAL A 218 1.85 -4.67 -10.36
C VAL A 218 2.36 -5.46 -11.58
N ARG A 219 3.67 -5.69 -11.69
CA ARG A 219 4.25 -6.37 -12.85
C ARG A 219 3.81 -7.82 -12.98
N VAL A 220 3.67 -8.52 -11.85
CA VAL A 220 3.37 -9.95 -11.83
C VAL A 220 1.87 -10.21 -11.97
N HIS A 221 1.02 -9.34 -11.43
CA HIS A 221 -0.42 -9.60 -11.32
C HIS A 221 -1.29 -8.70 -12.21
N SER A 222 -0.67 -8.02 -13.17
CA SER A 222 -1.40 -7.25 -14.19
C SER A 222 -0.59 -7.15 -15.48
N ASN A 223 -1.23 -6.69 -16.56
CA ASN A 223 -0.62 -6.44 -17.85
C ASN A 223 -0.58 -4.93 -18.17
N PRO A 224 0.32 -4.44 -19.04
CA PRO A 224 0.23 -3.07 -19.55
C PRO A 224 -1.15 -2.77 -20.12
N GLY A 225 -1.71 -1.61 -19.75
CA GLY A 225 -3.07 -1.21 -20.12
C GLY A 225 -4.18 -1.68 -19.18
N ASP A 226 -3.89 -2.61 -18.25
CA ASP A 226 -4.86 -3.03 -17.23
C ASP A 226 -5.20 -1.87 -16.28
N ARG A 227 -6.39 -1.95 -15.68
CA ARG A 227 -6.92 -0.95 -14.77
C ARG A 227 -6.83 -1.40 -13.32
N LEU A 228 -6.15 -0.62 -12.49
CA LEU A 228 -5.82 -0.92 -11.11
C LEU A 228 -6.56 0.00 -10.15
N LEU A 229 -6.75 -0.45 -8.89
CA LEU A 229 -7.45 0.31 -7.86
C LEU A 229 -6.72 0.22 -6.52
N ASP A 230 -6.57 1.38 -5.86
CA ASP A 230 -6.21 1.50 -4.45
C ASP A 230 -7.16 2.48 -3.77
N PHE A 231 -8.03 1.99 -2.90
CA PHE A 231 -8.99 2.82 -2.20
C PHE A 231 -8.61 3.17 -0.75
N PHE A 232 -7.33 2.95 -0.42
CA PHE A 232 -6.64 3.49 0.75
C PHE A 232 -5.30 4.10 0.33
N ALA A 233 -5.33 4.97 -0.68
CA ALA A 233 -4.18 5.35 -1.50
C ALA A 233 -3.04 6.05 -0.74
N GLY A 234 -3.33 6.71 0.38
CA GLY A 234 -2.33 7.35 1.24
C GLY A 234 -1.37 8.25 0.46
N SER A 235 -0.12 7.82 0.33
CA SER A 235 0.92 8.55 -0.42
C SER A 235 0.85 8.38 -1.93
N GLY A 236 -0.03 7.50 -2.46
CA GLY A 236 -0.13 7.17 -3.88
C GLY A 236 1.00 6.27 -4.40
N SER A 237 1.69 5.53 -3.53
CA SER A 237 2.80 4.67 -3.96
C SER A 237 2.36 3.58 -4.93
N PHE A 238 1.15 3.01 -4.75
CA PHE A 238 0.63 2.01 -5.67
C PHE A 238 0.33 2.61 -7.06
N GLY A 239 -0.27 3.80 -7.11
CA GLY A 239 -0.46 4.52 -8.37
C GLY A 239 0.85 4.87 -9.07
N ASP A 240 1.92 5.20 -8.31
CA ASP A 240 3.24 5.42 -8.90
C ASP A 240 3.82 4.13 -9.50
N ALA A 241 3.64 2.98 -8.82
CA ALA A 241 4.01 1.68 -9.35
C ALA A 241 3.21 1.31 -10.62
N ALA A 242 1.90 1.59 -10.63
CA ALA A 242 1.03 1.35 -11.77
C ALA A 242 1.45 2.17 -12.99
N ASP A 243 1.60 3.48 -12.84
CA ASP A 243 1.95 4.41 -13.92
C ASP A 243 3.32 4.08 -14.54
N ARG A 244 4.34 3.83 -13.70
CA ARG A 244 5.69 3.42 -14.15
C ARG A 244 5.70 2.14 -14.99
N ASN A 245 4.72 1.29 -14.79
CA ASN A 245 4.59 0.02 -15.49
C ASN A 245 3.51 0.06 -16.60
N GLY A 246 2.98 1.23 -16.96
CA GLY A 246 2.02 1.39 -18.06
C GLY A 246 0.60 0.89 -17.74
N ARG A 247 0.17 0.99 -16.49
CA ARG A 247 -1.18 0.65 -16.04
C ARG A 247 -1.95 1.91 -15.71
N ASP A 248 -3.27 1.86 -15.91
CA ASP A 248 -4.19 2.88 -15.40
C ASP A 248 -4.50 2.60 -13.93
N CYS A 249 -4.66 3.65 -13.12
CA CYS A 249 -4.92 3.45 -11.71
C CYS A 249 -5.89 4.48 -11.13
N VAL A 250 -6.89 3.98 -10.42
CA VAL A 250 -7.80 4.78 -9.60
C VAL A 250 -7.30 4.77 -8.15
N LEU A 251 -7.12 5.95 -7.59
CA LEU A 251 -6.62 6.18 -6.23
C LEU A 251 -7.69 6.92 -5.42
N VAL A 252 -8.09 6.36 -4.29
CA VAL A 252 -9.10 6.99 -3.43
C VAL A 252 -8.54 7.22 -2.04
N ASP A 253 -8.73 8.42 -1.50
CA ASP A 253 -8.41 8.73 -0.10
C ASP A 253 -9.31 9.86 0.42
N SER A 254 -9.73 9.76 1.67
CA SER A 254 -10.52 10.79 2.34
C SER A 254 -9.66 11.92 2.95
N SER A 255 -8.34 11.68 3.10
CA SER A 255 -7.42 12.62 3.73
C SER A 255 -6.94 13.70 2.78
N ARG A 256 -7.21 14.96 3.10
CA ARG A 256 -6.65 16.12 2.37
C ARG A 256 -5.12 16.09 2.29
N THR A 257 -4.48 15.54 3.32
CA THR A 257 -3.01 15.39 3.36
C THR A 257 -2.55 14.36 2.34
N ALA A 258 -3.24 13.22 2.22
CA ALA A 258 -2.96 12.21 1.20
C ALA A 258 -3.11 12.79 -0.21
N ILE A 259 -4.21 13.49 -0.48
CA ILE A 259 -4.45 14.16 -1.76
C ILE A 259 -3.34 15.17 -2.10
N ALA A 260 -2.92 15.98 -1.13
CA ALA A 260 -1.84 16.95 -1.35
C ALA A 260 -0.48 16.25 -1.64
N VAL A 261 -0.23 15.12 -1.01
CA VAL A 261 0.97 14.30 -1.26
C VAL A 261 0.91 13.69 -2.66
N MET A 262 -0.22 13.10 -3.06
CA MET A 262 -0.41 12.52 -4.40
C MET A 262 -0.27 13.59 -5.50
N LYS A 263 -0.89 14.76 -5.35
CA LYS A 263 -0.71 15.90 -6.28
C LYS A 263 0.75 16.28 -6.49
N ARG A 264 1.54 16.27 -5.43
CA ARG A 264 2.97 16.57 -5.50
C ARG A 264 3.77 15.43 -6.13
N ARG A 265 3.44 14.17 -5.79
CA ARG A 265 4.08 12.97 -6.36
C ARG A 265 3.90 12.89 -7.86
N PHE A 266 2.70 13.19 -8.34
CA PHE A 266 2.33 13.07 -9.76
C PHE A 266 2.43 14.37 -10.54
N LYS A 267 3.10 15.39 -9.98
CA LYS A 267 3.31 16.66 -10.69
C LYS A 267 3.97 16.44 -12.06
N GLY A 268 3.34 16.97 -13.12
CA GLY A 268 3.83 16.83 -14.50
C GLY A 268 3.38 15.54 -15.22
N ARG A 269 2.57 14.70 -14.56
CA ARG A 269 1.94 13.52 -15.19
C ARG A 269 0.46 13.79 -15.50
N PRO A 270 -0.16 13.06 -16.45
CA PRO A 270 -1.59 13.18 -16.69
C PRO A 270 -2.38 12.59 -15.51
N VAL A 271 -3.06 13.45 -14.78
CA VAL A 271 -3.85 13.09 -13.58
C VAL A 271 -5.20 13.77 -13.66
N GLN A 272 -6.28 13.02 -13.45
CA GLN A 272 -7.61 13.56 -13.19
C GLN A 272 -7.87 13.61 -11.69
N LEU A 273 -8.48 14.69 -11.21
CA LEU A 273 -8.82 14.85 -9.81
C LEU A 273 -10.33 15.02 -9.65
N HIS A 274 -10.93 14.15 -8.84
CA HIS A 274 -12.35 14.16 -8.54
C HIS A 274 -12.56 14.42 -7.04
N THR A 275 -13.58 15.21 -6.70
CA THR A 275 -14.03 15.37 -5.31
C THR A 275 -15.42 14.80 -5.18
N THR A 276 -15.59 13.84 -4.28
CA THR A 276 -16.87 13.19 -4.02
C THR A 276 -17.47 13.79 -2.76
N GLU A 277 -18.63 14.43 -2.90
CA GLU A 277 -19.41 14.89 -1.74
C GLU A 277 -20.00 13.66 -1.01
N SER A 278 -19.90 13.64 0.33
CA SER A 278 -20.42 12.55 1.13
C SER A 278 -21.96 12.55 1.11
N ARG A 279 -22.58 11.37 1.15
CA ARG A 279 -24.05 11.23 1.23
C ARG A 279 -24.68 11.96 2.41
N SER A 280 -23.95 12.13 3.52
CA SER A 280 -24.41 12.86 4.71
C SER A 280 -24.56 14.36 4.51
N THR A 281 -23.84 14.98 3.59
CA THR A 281 -23.94 16.40 3.27
C THR A 281 -25.10 16.71 2.32
N ARG A 282 -25.52 15.74 1.51
CA ARG A 282 -26.64 15.89 0.56
C ARG A 282 -27.99 16.02 1.29
N SER A 283 -28.22 15.25 2.34
CA SER A 283 -29.48 15.27 3.11
C SER A 283 -29.66 16.57 3.95
N ARG A 284 -28.60 17.35 4.18
CA ARG A 284 -28.68 18.66 4.87
C ARG A 284 -28.91 19.86 3.94
N ARG A 285 -28.76 19.70 2.64
CA ARG A 285 -29.05 20.75 1.64
C ARG A 285 -30.47 20.63 1.06
N GLU A 286 -31.15 19.52 1.29
CA GLU A 286 -32.53 19.25 0.82
C GLU A 286 -33.58 19.43 1.94
N LYS A 287 -33.20 19.96 3.11
CA LYS A 287 -34.07 20.45 4.20
C LYS A 287 -33.82 21.93 4.41
#